data_540b300231b16714e8a72fabe0dcbd7b
#
_entry.id   540b300231b16714e8a72fabe0dcbd7b
#
_cell.length_a   1.000
_cell.length_b   1.000
_cell.length_c   1.000
_cell.angle_alpha   90.00
_cell.angle_beta   90.00
_cell.angle_gamma   90.00
#
_symmetry.space_group_name_H-M   'P 1'
#
loop_
_entity.id
_entity.type
_entity.pdbx_description
1 polymer ?
#
loop_
_entity_poly.entity_id
_entity_poly.type
_entity_poly.pdbx_seq_one_letter_code
_entity_poly.pdbx_strand_id
1 'polypeptide(L)'
;MNKELRKRIKELEPYLNSGKPAPANDIIDTYNLFHKPDPRTGRKVGYTSCGSCLRRYLTEMVDAVKIEDRERTEKARLAKEKKEQAKKEAEASAD
;
A
#
# COMPACT_ATOMS: atom_id res chain seq x y z
N MET A 1 -3.00 -3.67 -5.40
CA MET A 1 -2.62 -4.50 -4.22
C MET A 1 -3.84 -5.26 -3.72
N ASN A 2 -3.67 -6.50 -3.32
CA ASN A 2 -4.76 -7.34 -2.80
C ASN A 2 -5.31 -6.79 -1.47
N LYS A 3 -6.61 -6.92 -1.24
CA LYS A 3 -7.29 -6.49 -0.01
C LYS A 3 -6.69 -7.14 1.25
N GLU A 4 -6.41 -8.44 1.20
CA GLU A 4 -5.81 -9.18 2.32
C GLU A 4 -4.41 -8.68 2.66
N LEU A 5 -3.60 -8.42 1.64
CA LEU A 5 -2.26 -7.90 1.80
C LEU A 5 -2.29 -6.51 2.45
N ARG A 6 -3.17 -5.63 1.99
CA ARG A 6 -3.36 -4.30 2.59
C ARG A 6 -3.78 -4.39 4.06
N LYS A 7 -4.68 -5.29 4.38
CA LYS A 7 -5.14 -5.53 5.75
C LYS A 7 -3.97 -5.95 6.65
N ARG A 8 -3.16 -6.91 6.19
CA ARG A 8 -1.97 -7.37 6.92
C ARG A 8 -0.97 -6.26 7.16
N ILE A 9 -0.71 -5.45 6.14
CA ILE A 9 0.21 -4.31 6.25
C ILE A 9 -0.32 -3.29 7.26
N LYS A 10 -1.60 -2.97 7.23
CA LYS A 10 -2.23 -2.05 8.18
C LYS A 10 -2.19 -2.56 9.62
N GLU A 11 -2.33 -3.87 9.81
CA GLU A 11 -2.20 -4.48 11.14
C GLU A 11 -0.77 -4.40 11.69
N LEU A 12 0.23 -4.43 10.80
CA LEU A 12 1.65 -4.32 11.17
C LEU A 12 2.12 -2.86 11.33
N GLU A 13 1.43 -1.90 10.73
CA GLU A 13 1.80 -0.48 10.77
C GLU A 13 2.05 0.06 12.18
N PRO A 14 1.23 -0.25 13.22
CA PRO A 14 1.45 0.25 14.57
C PRO A 14 2.81 -0.12 15.17
N TYR A 15 3.41 -1.21 14.73
CA TYR A 15 4.72 -1.64 15.22
C TYR A 15 5.86 -0.69 14.84
N LEU A 16 5.69 0.11 13.78
CA LEU A 16 6.68 1.13 13.39
C LEU A 16 6.81 2.25 14.43
N ASN A 17 5.72 2.58 15.11
CA ASN A 17 5.64 3.73 16.00
C ASN A 17 5.61 3.36 17.49
N SER A 18 5.39 2.09 17.81
CA SER A 18 5.15 1.66 19.21
C SER A 18 6.41 1.30 19.97
N GLY A 19 7.56 1.15 19.32
CA GLY A 19 8.78 0.67 19.96
C GLY A 19 8.72 -0.78 20.46
N LYS A 20 7.63 -1.48 20.24
CA LYS A 20 7.49 -2.89 20.57
C LYS A 20 8.22 -3.77 19.56
N PRO A 21 8.76 -4.93 19.97
CA PRO A 21 9.38 -5.86 19.02
C PRO A 21 8.35 -6.33 18.02
N ALA A 22 8.62 -6.07 16.73
CA ALA A 22 7.73 -6.46 15.65
C ALA A 22 7.77 -7.98 15.44
N PRO A 23 6.64 -8.62 15.07
CA PRO A 23 6.62 -10.04 14.77
C PRO A 23 7.37 -10.33 13.46
N ALA A 24 8.60 -10.82 13.58
CA ALA A 24 9.49 -11.04 12.45
C ALA A 24 8.87 -11.94 11.37
N ASN A 25 8.26 -13.05 11.77
CA ASN A 25 7.64 -13.99 10.84
C ASN A 25 6.52 -13.34 10.02
N ASP A 26 5.66 -12.58 10.69
CA ASP A 26 4.53 -11.91 10.02
C ASP A 26 4.99 -10.86 9.02
N ILE A 27 6.02 -10.09 9.39
CA ILE A 27 6.60 -9.07 8.52
C ILE A 27 7.23 -9.72 7.28
N ILE A 28 8.01 -10.76 7.47
CA ILE A 28 8.69 -11.46 6.37
C ILE A 28 7.68 -12.15 5.45
N ASP A 29 6.69 -12.84 6.01
CA ASP A 29 5.64 -13.48 5.23
C ASP A 29 4.85 -12.46 4.41
N THR A 30 4.47 -11.35 5.03
CA THR A 30 3.76 -10.26 4.36
C THR A 30 4.61 -9.62 3.28
N TYR A 31 5.89 -9.39 3.55
CA TYR A 31 6.83 -8.83 2.58
C TYR A 31 7.01 -9.74 1.36
N ASN A 32 7.08 -11.05 1.57
CA ASN A 32 7.16 -12.03 0.49
C ASN A 32 5.90 -12.05 -0.39
N LEU A 33 4.72 -11.83 0.21
CA LEU A 33 3.47 -11.66 -0.53
C LEU A 33 3.45 -10.34 -1.31
N PHE A 34 4.00 -9.28 -0.74
CA PHE A 34 4.09 -7.96 -1.35
C PHE A 34 4.99 -7.94 -2.58
N HIS A 35 6.18 -8.52 -2.47
CA HIS A 35 7.16 -8.50 -3.55
C HIS A 35 6.98 -9.56 -4.61
N LYS A 36 6.16 -10.54 -4.43
CA LYS A 36 6.01 -11.71 -5.31
C LYS A 36 7.38 -12.28 -5.72
N PRO A 37 7.71 -13.52 -5.43
CA PRO A 37 9.00 -14.09 -5.80
C PRO A 37 9.22 -13.93 -7.31
N ASP A 38 10.43 -13.48 -7.69
CA ASP A 38 10.82 -13.37 -9.09
C ASP A 38 10.58 -14.71 -9.79
N PRO A 39 9.77 -14.77 -10.87
CA PRO A 39 9.51 -16.03 -11.56
C PRO A 39 10.77 -16.70 -12.13
N ARG A 40 11.87 -15.94 -12.28
CA ARG A 40 13.13 -16.47 -12.75
C ARG A 40 13.97 -17.14 -11.67
N THR A 41 13.98 -16.60 -10.46
CA THR A 41 14.84 -17.05 -9.38
C THR A 41 14.09 -17.67 -8.23
N GLY A 42 12.78 -17.43 -8.09
CA GLY A 42 11.97 -17.89 -6.98
C GLY A 42 12.45 -17.40 -5.61
N ARG A 43 13.29 -16.37 -5.59
CA ARG A 43 13.90 -15.88 -4.35
C ARG A 43 12.87 -15.20 -3.47
N LYS A 44 12.67 -15.78 -2.29
CA LYS A 44 11.94 -15.18 -1.18
C LYS A 44 12.94 -14.60 -0.20
N VAL A 45 12.53 -13.54 0.50
CA VAL A 45 13.32 -13.01 1.60
C VAL A 45 13.35 -14.06 2.72
N GLY A 46 14.55 -14.43 3.15
CA GLY A 46 14.74 -15.39 4.24
C GLY A 46 14.43 -14.76 5.60
N TYR A 47 14.17 -15.63 6.58
CA TYR A 47 13.97 -15.19 7.95
C TYR A 47 15.17 -14.38 8.45
N THR A 48 14.90 -13.26 9.10
CA THR A 48 15.92 -12.45 9.76
C THR A 48 15.40 -11.94 11.09
N SER A 49 16.28 -11.90 12.09
CA SER A 49 15.98 -11.27 13.39
C SER A 49 16.50 -9.84 13.47
N CYS A 50 17.02 -9.31 12.36
CA CYS A 50 17.55 -7.95 12.28
C CYS A 50 16.41 -6.92 12.41
N GLY A 51 16.34 -6.21 13.54
CA GLY A 51 15.28 -5.22 13.80
C GLY A 51 15.23 -4.09 12.78
N SER A 52 16.39 -3.59 12.33
CA SER A 52 16.45 -2.54 11.32
C SER A 52 16.02 -3.04 9.95
N CYS A 53 16.31 -4.30 9.61
CA CYS A 53 15.84 -4.92 8.37
C CYS A 53 14.32 -5.06 8.35
N LEU A 54 13.75 -5.54 9.45
CA LEU A 54 12.30 -5.70 9.60
C LEU A 54 11.58 -4.37 9.52
N ARG A 55 12.11 -3.34 10.18
CA ARG A 55 11.57 -1.98 10.11
C ARG A 55 11.60 -1.44 8.68
N ARG A 56 12.68 -1.69 7.95
CA ARG A 56 12.84 -1.29 6.56
C ARG A 56 11.79 -1.97 5.66
N TYR A 57 11.59 -3.26 5.82
CA TYR A 57 10.57 -4.00 5.06
C TYR A 57 9.17 -3.48 5.35
N LEU A 58 8.86 -3.26 6.62
CA LEU A 58 7.56 -2.76 7.02
C LEU A 58 7.32 -1.32 6.52
N THR A 59 8.32 -0.45 6.59
CA THR A 59 8.25 0.92 6.07
C THR A 59 7.97 0.92 4.58
N GLU A 60 8.65 0.09 3.81
CA GLU A 60 8.44 -0.04 2.37
C GLU A 60 7.00 -0.46 2.04
N MET A 61 6.46 -1.43 2.76
CA MET A 61 5.08 -1.89 2.57
C MET A 61 4.06 -0.81 2.94
N VAL A 62 4.25 -0.14 4.08
CA VAL A 62 3.37 0.94 4.53
C VAL A 62 3.38 2.11 3.56
N ASP A 63 4.54 2.50 3.06
CA ASP A 63 4.67 3.57 2.07
C ASP A 63 3.95 3.21 0.76
N ALA A 64 4.04 1.97 0.32
CA ALA A 64 3.33 1.50 -0.86
C ALA A 64 1.81 1.59 -0.71
N VAL A 65 1.27 1.23 0.47
CA VAL A 65 -0.16 1.38 0.78
C VAL A 65 -0.58 2.85 0.76
N LYS A 66 0.22 3.74 1.34
CA LYS A 66 -0.05 5.18 1.34
C LYS A 66 -0.07 5.77 -0.06
N ILE A 67 0.86 5.37 -0.91
CA ILE A 67 0.92 5.81 -2.31
C ILE A 67 -0.32 5.34 -3.06
N GLU A 68 -0.71 4.09 -2.89
CA GLU A 68 -1.92 3.53 -3.52
C GLU A 68 -3.18 4.26 -3.07
N ASP A 69 -3.31 4.58 -1.79
CA ASP A 69 -4.45 5.32 -1.25
C ASP A 69 -4.50 6.75 -1.81
N ARG A 70 -3.35 7.42 -1.98
CA ARG A 70 -3.28 8.72 -2.63
C ARG A 70 -3.74 8.66 -4.07
N GLU A 71 -3.28 7.70 -4.83
CA GLU A 71 -3.67 7.52 -6.24
C GLU A 71 -5.17 7.29 -6.39
N ARG A 72 -5.75 6.49 -5.50
CA ARG A 72 -7.21 6.27 -5.48
C ARG A 72 -7.97 7.56 -5.17
N THR A 73 -7.51 8.33 -4.20
CA THR A 73 -8.12 9.61 -3.81
C THR A 73 -8.03 10.62 -4.96
N GLU A 74 -6.88 10.72 -5.63
CA GLU A 74 -6.70 11.60 -6.79
C GLU A 74 -7.59 11.20 -7.95
N LYS A 75 -7.66 9.91 -8.28
CA LYS A 75 -8.55 9.42 -9.35
C LYS A 75 -10.02 9.71 -9.06
N ALA A 76 -10.44 9.50 -7.82
CA ALA A 76 -11.81 9.80 -7.40
C ALA A 76 -12.11 11.29 -7.51
N ARG A 77 -11.17 12.15 -7.10
CA ARG A 77 -11.31 13.60 -7.20
C ARG A 77 -11.36 14.07 -8.66
N LEU A 78 -10.46 13.58 -9.50
CA LEU A 78 -10.41 13.91 -10.93
C LEU A 78 -11.68 13.45 -11.67
N ALA A 79 -12.18 12.26 -11.35
CA ALA A 79 -13.41 11.76 -11.92
C ALA A 79 -14.60 12.63 -11.52
N LYS A 80 -14.64 13.11 -10.28
CA LYS A 80 -15.68 14.00 -9.77
C LYS A 80 -15.62 15.37 -10.43
N GLU A 81 -14.44 15.94 -10.58
CA GLU A 81 -14.21 17.22 -11.27
C GLU A 81 -14.64 17.14 -12.74
N LYS A 82 -14.32 16.07 -13.44
CA LYS A 82 -14.75 15.84 -14.83
C LYS A 82 -16.26 15.77 -14.96
N LYS A 83 -16.94 15.12 -14.02
CA LYS A 83 -18.41 15.06 -14.00
C LYS A 83 -19.04 16.42 -13.77
N GLU A 84 -18.50 17.22 -12.87
CA GLU A 84 -18.97 18.57 -12.61
C GLU A 84 -18.75 19.49 -13.81
N GLN A 85 -17.60 19.43 -14.49
CA GLN A 85 -17.34 20.19 -15.69
C GLN A 85 -18.28 19.80 -16.84
N ALA A 86 -18.50 18.52 -17.06
CA ALA A 86 -19.42 18.04 -18.08
C ALA A 86 -20.85 18.50 -17.81
N LYS A 87 -21.25 18.53 -16.54
CA LYS A 87 -22.58 19.02 -16.13
C LYS A 87 -22.72 20.51 -16.33
N LYS A 88 -21.70 21.31 -16.04
CA LYS A 88 -21.70 22.77 -16.28
C LYS A 88 -21.73 23.09 -17.77
N GLU A 89 -20.99 22.37 -18.60
CA GLU A 89 -20.99 22.53 -20.05
C GLU A 89 -22.35 22.16 -20.65
N ALA A 90 -23.00 21.11 -20.14
CA ALA A 90 -24.35 20.72 -20.56
C ALA A 90 -25.40 21.77 -20.17
N GLU A 91 -25.28 22.39 -19.00
CA GLU A 91 -26.16 23.49 -18.56
C GLU A 91 -25.93 24.76 -19.38
N ALA A 92 -24.67 25.07 -19.70
CA ALA A 92 -24.32 26.24 -20.54
C ALA A 92 -24.81 26.07 -22.00
N SER A 93 -24.87 24.87 -22.50
CA SER A 93 -25.36 24.60 -23.87
C SER A 93 -26.87 24.44 -23.99
N ALA A 94 -27.59 24.43 -22.88
CA ALA A 94 -29.05 24.35 -22.83
C ALA A 94 -29.75 25.72 -23.01
N ASP A 95 -28.98 26.80 -23.00
CA ASP A 95 -29.44 28.16 -23.29
C ASP A 95 -29.28 28.46 -24.78
#